data_5847158a6825153eb5b5682e51159436
#
_entry.id   5847158a6825153eb5b5682e51159436
#
_cell.length_a   1.000
_cell.length_b   1.000
_cell.length_c   1.000
_cell.angle_alpha   90.00
_cell.angle_beta   90.00
_cell.angle_gamma   90.00
#
_symmetry.space_group_name_H-M   'P 1'
#
loop_
_entity.id
_entity.type
_entity.pdbx_description
1 polymer ?
#
loop_
_entity_poly.entity_id
_entity_poly.type
_entity_poly.pdbx_seq_one_letter_code
_entity_poly.pdbx_strand_id
1 'polypeptide(L)'
;MDEEFLMISGIQHFVFCRRQWALIHIEQQWNDNLKTVEGEIVHEKCHNEKLVEKRKDLLICRGMRVFSRKLNVFGQCDVVEFKQGTSGAILFGRKGLWQPYPIEYKLGKPKKDISDILQLCTQAICLEEMLCCTISEGYLFYDEIHRREKVEITNDLRQKVVEMFAEMNDYFNRGHTPKAKYNKKCRNCSLKDLCLPKISKVRSVNTYYEINLEGM
;
A
#
# COMPACT_ATOMS: atom_id res chain seq x y z
N MET A 1 19.50 1.27 -17.32
CA MET A 1 18.96 1.85 -16.08
C MET A 1 18.02 0.79 -15.54
N ASP A 2 18.36 0.21 -14.41
CA ASP A 2 17.49 -0.74 -13.74
C ASP A 2 16.26 0.05 -13.30
N GLU A 3 15.09 -0.34 -13.83
CA GLU A 3 13.81 0.27 -13.42
C GLU A 3 13.54 -0.15 -11.98
N GLU A 4 13.72 0.75 -11.03
CA GLU A 4 13.37 0.50 -9.64
C GLU A 4 11.86 0.68 -9.46
N PHE A 5 11.17 -0.45 -9.28
CA PHE A 5 9.72 -0.48 -9.04
C PHE A 5 9.41 -0.08 -7.60
N LEU A 6 8.38 0.74 -7.41
CA LEU A 6 7.87 1.09 -6.09
C LEU A 6 7.04 -0.06 -5.49
N MET A 7 7.05 -0.19 -4.17
CA MET A 7 6.24 -1.19 -3.48
C MET A 7 4.76 -0.79 -3.41
N ILE A 8 3.84 -1.70 -3.73
CA ILE A 8 2.39 -1.49 -3.62
C ILE A 8 1.99 -1.06 -2.20
N SER A 9 2.55 -1.70 -1.16
CA SER A 9 2.31 -1.33 0.24
C SER A 9 2.69 0.11 0.57
N GLY A 10 3.61 0.70 -0.18
CA GLY A 10 4.03 2.10 -0.02
C GLY A 10 2.88 3.10 -0.15
N ILE A 11 1.81 2.78 -0.89
CA ILE A 11 0.66 3.68 -1.04
C ILE A 11 0.00 4.00 0.31
N GLN A 12 -0.02 3.07 1.26
CA GLN A 12 -0.56 3.29 2.60
C GLN A 12 0.27 4.33 3.37
N HIS A 13 1.60 4.20 3.32
CA HIS A 13 2.51 5.17 3.93
C HIS A 13 2.34 6.55 3.30
N PHE A 14 2.16 6.60 1.99
CA PHE A 14 1.99 7.84 1.23
C PHE A 14 0.68 8.56 1.57
N VAL A 15 -0.43 7.84 1.69
CA VAL A 15 -1.73 8.35 2.15
C VAL A 15 -1.65 8.82 3.61
N PHE A 16 -0.94 8.09 4.46
CA PHE A 16 -0.74 8.50 5.83
C PHE A 16 0.05 9.81 5.92
N CYS A 17 1.22 9.87 5.27
CA CYS A 17 2.09 11.05 5.25
C CYS A 17 3.16 10.92 4.17
N ARG A 18 3.21 11.87 3.18
CA ARG A 18 4.21 11.90 2.12
C ARG A 18 5.64 11.83 2.66
N ARG A 19 5.92 12.55 3.76
CA ARG A 19 7.24 12.52 4.39
C ARG A 19 7.56 11.15 5.03
N GLN A 20 6.59 10.49 5.68
CA GLN A 20 6.80 9.14 6.20
C GLN A 20 7.18 8.19 5.08
N TRP A 21 6.46 8.24 3.96
CA TRP A 21 6.76 7.44 2.80
C TRP A 21 8.17 7.71 2.27
N ALA A 22 8.56 8.98 2.12
CA ALA A 22 9.88 9.34 1.63
C ALA A 22 11.01 8.89 2.58
N LEU A 23 10.82 9.04 3.89
CA LEU A 23 11.77 8.53 4.88
C LEU A 23 11.96 7.01 4.77
N ILE A 24 10.87 6.26 4.55
CA ILE A 24 10.93 4.79 4.43
C ILE A 24 11.54 4.37 3.09
N HIS A 25 11.02 4.90 1.98
CA HIS A 25 11.28 4.35 0.64
C HIS A 25 12.41 5.05 -0.11
N ILE A 26 12.75 6.28 0.24
CA ILE A 26 13.87 7.04 -0.37
C ILE A 26 15.08 7.04 0.57
N GLU A 27 14.88 7.45 1.82
CA GLU A 27 15.97 7.53 2.80
C GLU A 27 16.22 6.20 3.54
N GLN A 28 15.41 5.15 3.29
CA GLN A 28 15.51 3.82 3.88
C GLN A 28 15.55 3.83 5.42
N GLN A 29 14.83 4.77 6.02
CA GLN A 29 14.67 4.88 7.47
C GLN A 29 13.47 4.03 7.90
N TRP A 30 13.73 2.93 8.59
CA TRP A 30 12.69 2.07 9.14
C TRP A 30 12.78 1.99 10.66
N ASN A 31 11.63 2.00 11.31
CA ASN A 31 11.52 1.75 12.73
C ASN A 31 10.20 1.02 12.99
N ASP A 32 10.30 -0.17 13.56
CA ASP A 32 9.13 -0.97 13.89
C ASP A 32 8.41 -0.43 15.12
N ASN A 33 7.11 -0.60 15.11
CA ASN A 33 6.27 -0.46 16.29
C ASN A 33 5.38 -1.71 16.43
N LEU A 34 4.73 -1.87 17.58
CA LEU A 34 3.91 -3.04 17.87
C LEU A 34 2.90 -3.34 16.73
N LYS A 35 2.29 -2.31 16.14
CA LYS A 35 1.30 -2.49 15.06
C LYS A 35 1.91 -2.95 13.74
N THR A 36 3.15 -2.57 13.43
CA THR A 36 3.83 -3.06 12.22
C THR A 36 4.16 -4.53 12.34
N VAL A 37 4.70 -4.95 13.49
CA VAL A 37 5.03 -6.35 13.79
C VAL A 37 3.78 -7.25 13.79
N GLU A 38 2.71 -6.83 14.45
CA GLU A 38 1.43 -7.57 14.46
C GLU A 38 0.83 -7.70 13.04
N GLY A 39 0.96 -6.67 12.20
CA GLY A 39 0.53 -6.68 10.81
C GLY A 39 1.30 -7.70 9.97
N GLU A 40 2.62 -7.79 10.13
CA GLU A 40 3.47 -8.76 9.44
C GLU A 40 3.06 -10.20 9.73
N ILE A 41 2.73 -10.54 10.98
CA ILE A 41 2.28 -11.88 11.39
C ILE A 41 1.01 -12.30 10.63
N VAL A 42 0.07 -11.38 10.37
CA VAL A 42 -1.15 -11.68 9.60
C VAL A 42 -0.81 -11.95 8.14
N HIS A 43 0.07 -11.15 7.53
CA HIS A 43 0.52 -11.35 6.17
C HIS A 43 1.30 -12.66 6.00
N GLU A 44 2.18 -13.03 6.92
CA GLU A 44 2.90 -14.30 6.88
C GLU A 44 1.96 -15.52 6.83
N LYS A 45 0.86 -15.50 7.59
CA LYS A 45 -0.15 -16.57 7.55
C LYS A 45 -0.83 -16.68 6.17
N CYS A 46 -0.98 -15.55 5.48
CA CYS A 46 -1.63 -15.49 4.17
C CYS A 46 -0.67 -15.85 3.03
N HIS A 47 0.64 -15.65 3.20
CA HIS A 47 1.66 -15.79 2.16
C HIS A 47 2.19 -17.22 1.94
N ASN A 48 1.52 -18.25 2.42
CA ASN A 48 1.96 -19.61 2.16
C ASN A 48 1.68 -20.00 0.69
N GLU A 49 2.60 -19.64 -0.21
CA GLU A 49 2.54 -19.85 -1.67
C GLU A 49 2.33 -21.33 -2.08
N LYS A 50 2.64 -22.27 -1.17
CA LYS A 50 2.47 -23.72 -1.42
C LYS A 50 1.01 -24.18 -1.35
N LEU A 51 0.12 -23.37 -0.79
CA LEU A 51 -1.29 -23.71 -0.63
C LEU A 51 -2.13 -23.14 -1.78
N VAL A 52 -2.07 -23.80 -2.94
CA VAL A 52 -3.07 -23.58 -3.99
C VAL A 52 -4.25 -24.53 -3.69
N GLU A 53 -5.36 -23.97 -3.21
CA GLU A 53 -6.58 -24.73 -2.98
C GLU A 53 -7.43 -24.75 -4.25
N LYS A 54 -7.89 -25.94 -4.65
CA LYS A 54 -8.81 -26.12 -5.77
C LYS A 54 -10.12 -26.75 -5.28
N ARG A 55 -11.22 -26.05 -5.53
CA ARG A 55 -12.59 -26.56 -5.34
C ARG A 55 -13.35 -26.35 -6.63
N LYS A 56 -13.72 -27.42 -7.36
CA LYS A 56 -14.46 -27.38 -8.65
C LYS A 56 -14.20 -26.10 -9.49
N ASP A 57 -14.99 -25.05 -9.26
CA ASP A 57 -15.00 -23.80 -10.01
C ASP A 57 -14.28 -22.64 -9.29
N LEU A 58 -13.54 -22.93 -8.22
CA LEU A 58 -12.78 -21.98 -7.41
C LEU A 58 -11.33 -22.42 -7.29
N LEU A 59 -10.41 -21.50 -7.60
CA LEU A 59 -8.99 -21.63 -7.36
C LEU A 59 -8.54 -20.51 -6.42
N ILE A 60 -7.83 -20.83 -5.36
CA ILE A 60 -7.32 -19.86 -4.38
C ILE A 60 -5.81 -19.88 -4.44
N CYS A 61 -5.22 -18.73 -4.78
CA CYS A 61 -3.77 -18.50 -4.79
C CYS A 61 -3.42 -17.56 -3.63
N ARG A 62 -2.40 -17.93 -2.85
CA ARG A 62 -1.91 -17.15 -1.71
C ARG A 62 -0.55 -16.55 -2.04
N GLY A 63 -0.28 -15.35 -1.56
CA GLY A 63 1.00 -14.70 -1.74
C GLY A 63 1.38 -14.45 -3.21
N MET A 64 0.40 -14.19 -4.08
CA MET A 64 0.64 -14.02 -5.51
C MET A 64 1.40 -12.74 -5.79
N ARG A 65 2.61 -12.84 -6.37
CA ARG A 65 3.39 -11.68 -6.79
C ARG A 65 2.74 -10.99 -7.98
N VAL A 66 2.65 -9.68 -7.90
CA VAL A 66 2.03 -8.85 -8.93
C VAL A 66 2.88 -7.62 -9.22
N PHE A 67 2.77 -7.12 -10.45
CA PHE A 67 3.45 -5.89 -10.88
C PHE A 67 2.61 -5.15 -11.93
N SER A 68 2.89 -3.85 -12.08
CA SER A 68 2.42 -3.04 -13.18
C SER A 68 3.55 -2.19 -13.71
N ARG A 69 3.89 -2.34 -14.98
CA ARG A 69 4.87 -1.48 -15.65
C ARG A 69 4.32 -0.06 -15.85
N LYS A 70 3.01 0.05 -16.09
CA LYS A 70 2.34 1.35 -16.28
C LYS A 70 2.40 2.21 -15.03
N LEU A 71 2.26 1.62 -13.85
CA LEU A 71 2.36 2.31 -12.57
C LEU A 71 3.77 2.34 -12.00
N ASN A 72 4.70 1.55 -12.57
CA ASN A 72 6.04 1.29 -12.04
C ASN A 72 5.99 0.75 -10.61
N VAL A 73 5.21 -0.31 -10.38
CA VAL A 73 5.00 -0.90 -9.05
C VAL A 73 5.12 -2.42 -9.07
N PHE A 74 5.53 -2.98 -7.93
CA PHE A 74 5.48 -4.40 -7.65
C PHE A 74 4.99 -4.66 -6.24
N GLY A 75 4.55 -5.88 -5.98
CA GLY A 75 4.11 -6.31 -4.65
C GLY A 75 3.53 -7.70 -4.65
N GLN A 76 2.71 -7.98 -3.65
CA GLN A 76 2.11 -9.28 -3.44
C GLN A 76 0.64 -9.11 -3.03
N CYS A 77 -0.25 -9.93 -3.60
CA CYS A 77 -1.61 -10.06 -3.11
C CYS A 77 -1.63 -11.13 -2.03
N ASP A 78 -2.26 -10.86 -0.89
CA ASP A 78 -2.39 -11.85 0.18
C ASP A 78 -3.12 -13.10 -0.32
N VAL A 79 -4.28 -12.89 -0.97
CA VAL A 79 -5.06 -13.96 -1.59
C VAL A 79 -5.66 -13.47 -2.90
N VAL A 80 -5.66 -14.32 -3.93
CA VAL A 80 -6.44 -14.12 -5.15
C VAL A 80 -7.34 -15.33 -5.34
N GLU A 81 -8.65 -15.12 -5.31
CA GLU A 81 -9.66 -16.10 -5.69
C GLU A 81 -9.94 -16.00 -7.19
N PHE A 82 -9.80 -17.11 -7.92
CA PHE A 82 -10.22 -17.19 -9.31
C PHE A 82 -11.49 -18.03 -9.38
N LYS A 83 -12.57 -17.46 -9.88
CA LYS A 83 -13.84 -18.14 -10.09
C LYS A 83 -14.05 -18.41 -11.57
N GLN A 84 -14.35 -19.67 -11.92
CA GLN A 84 -14.66 -20.02 -13.29
C GLN A 84 -15.98 -19.40 -13.71
N GLY A 85 -16.01 -18.79 -14.92
CA GLY A 85 -17.19 -18.07 -15.40
C GLY A 85 -17.14 -17.82 -16.91
N THR A 86 -17.94 -16.85 -17.34
CA THR A 86 -18.07 -16.44 -18.77
C THR A 86 -17.11 -15.30 -19.14
N SER A 87 -16.41 -14.72 -18.15
CA SER A 87 -15.43 -13.62 -18.33
C SER A 87 -14.20 -13.89 -17.46
N GLY A 88 -13.13 -13.13 -17.67
CA GLY A 88 -11.89 -13.20 -16.92
C GLY A 88 -10.70 -13.63 -17.76
N ALA A 89 -9.68 -14.16 -17.13
CA ALA A 89 -8.41 -14.56 -17.73
C ALA A 89 -8.37 -16.04 -18.14
N ILE A 90 -7.53 -16.35 -19.11
CA ILE A 90 -7.14 -17.72 -19.43
C ILE A 90 -5.98 -18.10 -18.50
N LEU A 91 -6.15 -19.14 -17.71
CA LEU A 91 -5.09 -19.64 -16.83
C LEU A 91 -4.39 -20.84 -17.44
N PHE A 92 -3.05 -20.85 -17.36
CA PHE A 92 -2.25 -21.96 -17.89
C PHE A 92 -2.67 -23.32 -17.27
N GLY A 93 -2.87 -24.32 -18.13
CA GLY A 93 -3.29 -25.65 -17.71
C GLY A 93 -4.75 -25.74 -17.20
N ARG A 94 -5.58 -24.73 -17.41
CA ARG A 94 -6.99 -24.70 -17.01
C ARG A 94 -7.90 -24.45 -18.20
N LYS A 95 -9.06 -25.10 -18.21
CA LYS A 95 -10.10 -24.85 -19.22
C LYS A 95 -11.03 -23.72 -18.77
N GLY A 96 -11.52 -22.94 -19.75
CA GLY A 96 -12.47 -21.84 -19.52
C GLY A 96 -11.82 -20.54 -19.06
N LEU A 97 -12.67 -19.56 -18.74
CA LEU A 97 -12.28 -18.24 -18.27
C LEU A 97 -12.40 -18.18 -16.73
N TRP A 98 -11.51 -17.47 -16.11
CA TRP A 98 -11.41 -17.38 -14.65
C TRP A 98 -11.36 -15.91 -14.22
N GLN A 99 -12.36 -15.49 -13.51
CA GLN A 99 -12.44 -14.12 -12.99
C GLN A 99 -11.63 -14.00 -11.69
N PRO A 100 -10.58 -13.17 -11.66
CA PRO A 100 -9.79 -12.94 -10.44
C PRO A 100 -10.50 -11.95 -9.51
N TYR A 101 -10.40 -12.25 -8.20
CA TYR A 101 -10.87 -11.41 -7.09
C TYR A 101 -9.74 -11.28 -6.07
N PRO A 102 -9.03 -10.14 -6.04
CA PRO A 102 -8.03 -9.91 -5.01
C PRO A 102 -8.69 -9.72 -3.64
N ILE A 103 -8.04 -10.27 -2.61
CA ILE A 103 -8.45 -10.15 -1.21
C ILE A 103 -7.24 -9.71 -0.41
N GLU A 104 -7.31 -8.54 0.19
CA GLU A 104 -6.29 -7.99 1.07
C GLU A 104 -6.69 -8.21 2.53
N TYR A 105 -5.79 -8.80 3.30
CA TYR A 105 -5.98 -9.08 4.73
C TYR A 105 -5.49 -7.92 5.59
N LYS A 106 -6.27 -7.56 6.59
CA LYS A 106 -5.95 -6.49 7.55
C LYS A 106 -6.15 -6.99 8.97
N LEU A 107 -5.16 -6.78 9.84
CA LEU A 107 -5.21 -7.19 11.24
C LEU A 107 -6.40 -6.55 11.98
N GLY A 108 -6.56 -5.24 11.86
CA GLY A 108 -7.51 -4.47 12.67
C GLY A 108 -8.91 -4.34 12.08
N LYS A 109 -9.58 -3.26 12.47
CA LYS A 109 -10.92 -2.87 11.96
C LYS A 109 -10.80 -1.93 10.75
N PRO A 110 -11.90 -1.74 9.99
CA PRO A 110 -11.94 -0.79 8.89
C PRO A 110 -11.41 0.59 9.29
N LYS A 111 -10.49 1.12 8.51
CA LYS A 111 -9.95 2.47 8.70
C LYS A 111 -10.95 3.52 8.20
N LYS A 112 -10.83 4.72 8.75
CA LYS A 112 -11.63 5.88 8.27
C LYS A 112 -11.10 6.46 6.96
N ASP A 113 -9.86 6.15 6.59
CA ASP A 113 -9.26 6.59 5.34
C ASP A 113 -9.30 5.49 4.27
N ILE A 114 -9.03 5.88 3.03
CA ILE A 114 -9.11 4.99 1.86
C ILE A 114 -7.81 4.22 1.56
N SER A 115 -6.84 4.21 2.48
CA SER A 115 -5.51 3.63 2.20
C SER A 115 -5.56 2.14 1.85
N ASP A 116 -6.36 1.35 2.57
CA ASP A 116 -6.53 -0.08 2.32
C ASP A 116 -7.27 -0.33 0.98
N ILE A 117 -8.26 0.51 0.67
CA ILE A 117 -9.00 0.46 -0.61
C ILE A 117 -8.07 0.77 -1.79
N LEU A 118 -7.19 1.77 -1.66
CA LEU A 118 -6.24 2.12 -2.71
C LEU A 118 -5.18 1.04 -2.92
N GLN A 119 -4.73 0.37 -1.85
CA GLN A 119 -3.83 -0.78 -1.98
C GLN A 119 -4.51 -1.91 -2.75
N LEU A 120 -5.74 -2.27 -2.39
CA LEU A 120 -6.52 -3.30 -3.08
C LEU A 120 -6.78 -2.92 -4.56
N CYS A 121 -7.10 -1.65 -4.84
CA CYS A 121 -7.27 -1.16 -6.21
C CYS A 121 -5.96 -1.27 -7.01
N THR A 122 -4.82 -0.98 -6.40
CA THR A 122 -3.51 -1.15 -7.04
C THR A 122 -3.24 -2.61 -7.39
N GLN A 123 -3.54 -3.54 -6.49
CA GLN A 123 -3.44 -4.98 -6.75
C GLN A 123 -4.34 -5.41 -7.91
N ALA A 124 -5.57 -4.88 -7.98
CA ALA A 124 -6.48 -5.14 -9.09
C ALA A 124 -5.91 -4.65 -10.43
N ILE A 125 -5.36 -3.43 -10.48
CA ILE A 125 -4.72 -2.89 -11.70
C ILE A 125 -3.53 -3.75 -12.13
N CYS A 126 -2.69 -4.20 -11.20
CA CYS A 126 -1.58 -5.10 -11.51
C CYS A 126 -2.06 -6.43 -12.09
N LEU A 127 -3.07 -7.04 -11.48
CA LEU A 127 -3.65 -8.29 -11.97
C LEU A 127 -4.29 -8.12 -13.37
N GLU A 128 -4.96 -7.01 -13.63
CA GLU A 128 -5.54 -6.70 -14.95
C GLU A 128 -4.47 -6.61 -16.02
N GLU A 129 -3.35 -5.94 -15.73
CA GLU A 129 -2.23 -5.81 -16.66
C GLU A 129 -1.58 -7.18 -16.94
N MET A 130 -1.36 -7.97 -15.88
CA MET A 130 -0.72 -9.30 -16.00
C MET A 130 -1.61 -10.34 -16.68
N LEU A 131 -2.92 -10.29 -16.44
CA LEU A 131 -3.86 -11.33 -16.84
C LEU A 131 -4.73 -10.92 -18.05
N CYS A 132 -4.58 -9.70 -18.57
CA CYS A 132 -5.34 -9.15 -19.69
C CYS A 132 -6.87 -9.29 -19.48
N CYS A 133 -7.37 -8.97 -18.30
CA CYS A 133 -8.78 -9.03 -17.94
C CYS A 133 -9.21 -7.77 -17.19
N THR A 134 -10.50 -7.62 -16.89
CA THR A 134 -11.04 -6.52 -16.09
C THR A 134 -11.49 -7.02 -14.73
N ILE A 135 -11.17 -6.27 -13.67
CA ILE A 135 -11.56 -6.58 -12.29
C ILE A 135 -12.42 -5.44 -11.77
N SER A 136 -13.70 -5.70 -11.59
CA SER A 136 -14.68 -4.71 -11.10
C SER A 136 -14.81 -4.65 -9.59
N GLU A 137 -14.34 -5.68 -8.88
CA GLU A 137 -14.45 -5.79 -7.43
C GLU A 137 -13.31 -6.58 -6.81
N GLY A 138 -13.04 -6.31 -5.55
CA GLY A 138 -12.14 -7.05 -4.69
C GLY A 138 -12.65 -7.03 -3.26
N TYR A 139 -11.87 -7.52 -2.32
CA TYR A 139 -12.33 -7.63 -0.94
C TYR A 139 -11.24 -7.24 0.04
N LEU A 140 -11.66 -6.61 1.15
CA LEU A 140 -10.86 -6.43 2.35
C LEU A 140 -11.33 -7.44 3.40
N PHE A 141 -10.41 -8.17 4.00
CA PHE A 141 -10.70 -9.09 5.11
C PHE A 141 -10.07 -8.55 6.39
N TYR A 142 -10.90 -8.25 7.38
CA TYR A 142 -10.49 -7.73 8.67
C TYR A 142 -10.44 -8.86 9.70
N ASP A 143 -9.23 -9.28 10.08
CA ASP A 143 -8.99 -10.46 10.91
C ASP A 143 -9.56 -10.31 12.34
N GLU A 144 -9.43 -9.12 12.94
CA GLU A 144 -9.95 -8.87 14.31
C GLU A 144 -11.47 -9.10 14.44
N ILE A 145 -12.23 -8.83 13.40
CA ILE A 145 -13.70 -8.95 13.39
C ILE A 145 -14.20 -10.05 12.46
N HIS A 146 -13.31 -10.83 11.87
CA HIS A 146 -13.59 -11.89 10.89
C HIS A 146 -14.59 -11.47 9.81
N ARG A 147 -14.44 -10.24 9.27
CA ARG A 147 -15.38 -9.65 8.32
C ARG A 147 -14.71 -9.42 6.96
N ARG A 148 -15.38 -9.91 5.92
CA ARG A 148 -15.03 -9.64 4.53
C ARG A 148 -15.92 -8.51 4.02
N GLU A 149 -15.30 -7.44 3.51
CA GLU A 149 -16.00 -6.29 2.92
C GLU A 149 -15.71 -6.23 1.42
N LYS A 150 -16.77 -6.11 0.64
CA LYS A 150 -16.68 -5.92 -0.81
C LYS A 150 -16.28 -4.48 -1.12
N VAL A 151 -15.35 -4.32 -2.05
CA VAL A 151 -14.91 -3.03 -2.59
C VAL A 151 -15.11 -3.02 -4.09
N GLU A 152 -15.85 -2.06 -4.61
CA GLU A 152 -15.98 -1.82 -6.04
C GLU A 152 -14.78 -1.05 -6.56
N ILE A 153 -14.14 -1.57 -7.61
CA ILE A 153 -12.96 -0.97 -8.26
C ILE A 153 -13.43 0.02 -9.33
N THR A 154 -13.80 1.21 -8.89
CA THR A 154 -14.34 2.26 -9.76
C THR A 154 -13.26 2.99 -10.55
N ASN A 155 -13.65 3.70 -11.62
CA ASN A 155 -12.72 4.53 -12.40
C ASN A 155 -12.11 5.66 -11.55
N ASP A 156 -12.85 6.23 -10.60
CA ASP A 156 -12.36 7.26 -9.69
C ASP A 156 -11.27 6.74 -8.76
N LEU A 157 -11.41 5.49 -8.28
CA LEU A 157 -10.36 4.85 -7.48
C LEU A 157 -9.11 4.57 -8.31
N ARG A 158 -9.27 4.10 -9.55
CA ARG A 158 -8.17 3.86 -10.49
C ARG A 158 -7.41 5.15 -10.77
N GLN A 159 -8.12 6.23 -11.06
CA GLN A 159 -7.51 7.53 -11.31
C GLN A 159 -6.72 8.03 -10.10
N LYS A 160 -7.25 7.91 -8.88
CA LYS A 160 -6.53 8.26 -7.65
C LYS A 160 -5.25 7.42 -7.46
N VAL A 161 -5.28 6.13 -7.76
CA VAL A 161 -4.09 5.26 -7.71
C VAL A 161 -3.05 5.75 -8.70
N VAL A 162 -3.45 6.03 -9.97
CA VAL A 162 -2.54 6.53 -11.01
C VAL A 162 -1.89 7.85 -10.59
N GLU A 163 -2.67 8.80 -10.10
CA GLU A 163 -2.16 10.10 -9.62
C GLU A 163 -1.19 9.96 -8.44
N MET A 164 -1.52 9.08 -7.48
CA MET A 164 -0.65 8.85 -6.33
C MET A 164 0.68 8.21 -6.73
N PHE A 165 0.67 7.19 -7.57
CA PHE A 165 1.92 6.58 -8.02
C PHE A 165 2.73 7.50 -8.95
N ALA A 166 2.08 8.37 -9.71
CA ALA A 166 2.78 9.42 -10.45
C ALA A 166 3.53 10.38 -9.50
N GLU A 167 2.86 10.85 -8.42
CA GLU A 167 3.48 11.68 -7.38
C GLU A 167 4.62 10.93 -6.65
N MET A 168 4.40 9.65 -6.31
CA MET A 168 5.41 8.81 -5.64
C MET A 168 6.64 8.60 -6.53
N ASN A 169 6.47 8.29 -7.81
CA ASN A 169 7.55 8.15 -8.78
C ASN A 169 8.33 9.47 -8.97
N ASP A 170 7.64 10.62 -9.03
CA ASP A 170 8.31 11.93 -9.09
C ASP A 170 9.17 12.18 -7.85
N TYR A 171 8.66 11.89 -6.65
CA TYR A 171 9.44 12.03 -5.41
C TYR A 171 10.65 11.10 -5.38
N PHE A 172 10.46 9.84 -5.79
CA PHE A 172 11.51 8.82 -5.81
C PHE A 172 12.63 9.21 -6.79
N ASN A 173 12.27 9.54 -8.02
CA ASN A 173 13.22 9.91 -9.07
C ASN A 173 14.04 11.16 -8.75
N ARG A 174 13.48 12.09 -7.97
CA ARG A 174 14.15 13.31 -7.53
C ARG A 174 14.85 13.17 -6.18
N GLY A 175 14.77 12.03 -5.52
CA GLY A 175 15.24 11.88 -4.14
C GLY A 175 14.59 12.88 -3.18
N HIS A 176 13.30 13.24 -3.39
CA HIS A 176 12.66 14.33 -2.68
C HIS A 176 11.97 13.88 -1.39
N THR A 177 12.46 14.37 -0.26
CA THR A 177 11.81 14.21 1.05
C THR A 177 11.13 15.51 1.48
N PRO A 178 9.78 15.54 1.56
CA PRO A 178 9.05 16.74 1.97
C PRO A 178 9.42 17.21 3.39
N LYS A 179 9.34 18.52 3.63
CA LYS A 179 9.58 19.10 4.96
C LYS A 179 8.58 18.58 5.99
N ALA A 180 9.04 18.37 7.21
CA ALA A 180 8.19 17.94 8.32
C ALA A 180 7.11 18.98 8.65
N LYS A 181 5.84 18.53 8.74
CA LYS A 181 4.70 19.33 9.20
C LYS A 181 3.96 18.55 10.27
N TYR A 182 4.01 19.04 11.53
CA TYR A 182 3.31 18.40 12.64
C TYR A 182 1.79 18.43 12.44
N ASN A 183 1.15 17.28 12.59
CA ASN A 183 -0.30 17.12 12.63
C ASN A 183 -0.71 16.02 13.61
N LYS A 184 -2.03 15.79 13.80
CA LYS A 184 -2.55 14.80 14.75
C LYS A 184 -2.10 13.36 14.43
N LYS A 185 -1.89 13.01 13.16
CA LYS A 185 -1.44 11.68 12.74
C LYS A 185 -0.02 11.38 13.26
N CYS A 186 0.83 12.40 13.49
CA CYS A 186 2.19 12.20 13.99
C CYS A 186 2.26 11.51 15.36
N ARG A 187 1.18 11.55 16.16
CA ARG A 187 1.14 10.86 17.47
C ARG A 187 1.24 9.34 17.32
N ASN A 188 0.72 8.80 16.21
CA ASN A 188 0.68 7.37 15.91
C ASN A 188 1.70 6.95 14.84
N CYS A 189 2.63 7.83 14.48
CA CYS A 189 3.64 7.57 13.47
C CYS A 189 4.83 6.80 14.09
N SER A 190 5.21 5.66 13.49
CA SER A 190 6.39 4.89 13.92
C SER A 190 7.69 5.70 13.81
N LEU A 191 7.78 6.59 12.81
CA LEU A 191 8.95 7.44 12.56
C LEU A 191 8.92 8.79 13.30
N LYS A 192 8.04 8.99 14.28
CA LYS A 192 7.88 10.27 14.97
C LYS A 192 9.20 10.78 15.57
N ASP A 193 9.96 9.90 16.17
CA ASP A 193 11.19 10.21 16.89
C ASP A 193 12.40 10.39 15.96
N LEU A 194 12.34 9.86 14.74
CA LEU A 194 13.30 10.14 13.66
C LEU A 194 12.93 11.43 12.89
N CYS A 195 11.65 11.58 12.57
CA CYS A 195 11.13 12.71 11.80
C CYS A 195 11.18 14.05 12.56
N LEU A 196 11.06 14.01 13.88
CA LEU A 196 11.06 15.17 14.79
C LEU A 196 10.17 16.33 14.29
N PRO A 197 8.87 16.09 13.97
CA PRO A 197 8.05 17.04 13.21
C PRO A 197 7.74 18.34 13.97
N LYS A 198 7.97 18.41 15.30
CA LYS A 198 7.80 19.61 16.10
C LYS A 198 9.02 20.56 16.03
N ILE A 199 10.22 20.00 15.79
CA ILE A 199 11.47 20.77 15.76
C ILE A 199 11.55 21.64 14.50
N SER A 200 10.84 21.31 13.41
CA SER A 200 10.78 22.14 12.20
C SER A 200 10.22 23.57 12.44
N LYS A 201 9.69 23.84 13.62
CA LYS A 201 9.23 25.18 14.08
C LYS A 201 10.23 25.86 15.01
N VAL A 202 11.42 25.29 15.21
CA VAL A 202 12.45 25.94 16.04
C VAL A 202 12.90 27.22 15.34
N ARG A 203 12.96 28.30 16.12
CA ARG A 203 13.46 29.60 15.66
C ARG A 203 14.90 29.47 15.19
N SER A 204 15.31 30.29 14.22
CA SER A 204 16.71 30.33 13.79
C SER A 204 17.61 30.69 14.98
N VAL A 205 18.87 30.27 14.92
CA VAL A 205 19.87 30.63 15.96
C VAL A 205 19.93 32.16 16.12
N ASN A 206 19.90 32.91 15.02
CA ASN A 206 19.89 34.38 15.06
C ASN A 206 18.66 34.92 15.82
N THR A 207 17.46 34.42 15.52
CA THR A 207 16.25 34.81 16.24
C THR A 207 16.31 34.45 17.74
N TYR A 208 16.98 33.33 18.07
CA TYR A 208 17.21 32.99 19.48
C TYR A 208 18.16 34.00 20.17
N TYR A 209 19.24 34.39 19.50
CA TYR A 209 20.16 35.41 20.00
C TYR A 209 19.50 36.79 20.16
N GLU A 210 18.77 37.25 19.15
CA GLU A 210 18.03 38.51 19.17
C GLU A 210 17.08 38.59 20.39
N ILE A 211 16.32 37.52 20.67
CA ILE A 211 15.35 37.51 21.77
C ILE A 211 16.01 37.39 23.15
N ASN A 212 17.13 36.68 23.28
CA ASN A 212 17.68 36.37 24.60
C ASN A 212 18.94 37.18 24.96
N LEU A 213 19.58 37.83 23.98
CA LEU A 213 20.78 38.62 24.23
C LEU A 213 20.59 40.11 24.07
N GLU A 214 19.59 40.59 23.29
CA GLU A 214 19.26 42.02 23.20
C GLU A 214 18.47 42.56 24.43
N GLY A 215 18.16 41.69 25.38
CA GLY A 215 17.51 42.04 26.65
C GLY A 215 18.50 42.10 27.85
N MET A 216 19.80 42.02 27.59
CA MET A 216 20.87 42.30 28.54
C MET A 216 21.59 43.58 28.14
#